data_6dc64b30c7b2ac7791709d26ebc01e3e
#
_entry.id   6dc64b30c7b2ac7791709d26ebc01e3e
#
_cell.length_a   1.000
_cell.length_b   1.000
_cell.length_c   1.000
_cell.angle_alpha   90.00
_cell.angle_beta   90.00
_cell.angle_gamma   90.00
#
_symmetry.space_group_name_H-M   'P 1'
#
loop_
_entity.id
_entity.type
_entity.pdbx_description
1 polymer ?
#
loop_
_entity_poly.entity_id
_entity_poly.type
_entity_poly.pdbx_seq_one_letter_code
_entity_poly.pdbx_strand_id
1 'polypeptide(L)'
;MADTMLEVKDLVVNYGAIRALKGISFDVQQGEIISLIGSNGAGKTTTLHSLSNLIKKQSGSVIFRGEDITSLAPAQIVYRGLIHVPEGRRVFANLSVKDNLEMGAFIRNDKAQIKNDMEKVFELFPRMKERLHQLAGTLSGGEQQMLAMGRGLMANPKLLLLDEPSMGLAPILVDEIFEIVKKINEDGTTILLVEQNAYKAMSIADRVYILETGNIASSGDAKDLINDPSVKAAYLGG
;
A
#
# COMPACT_ATOMS: atom_id res chain seq x y z
N MET A 1 -22.94 -2.56 -10.07
CA MET A 1 -21.98 -3.46 -9.40
C MET A 1 -20.67 -2.71 -9.38
N ALA A 2 -19.95 -2.68 -8.26
CA ALA A 2 -18.63 -2.06 -8.23
C ALA A 2 -17.69 -2.87 -9.13
N ASP A 3 -16.83 -2.18 -9.89
CA ASP A 3 -15.90 -2.87 -10.79
C ASP A 3 -14.73 -3.42 -9.98
N THR A 4 -14.42 -4.72 -10.18
CA THR A 4 -13.29 -5.36 -9.49
C THR A 4 -11.98 -4.78 -9.99
N MET A 5 -11.23 -4.12 -9.10
CA MET A 5 -9.92 -3.54 -9.38
C MET A 5 -8.81 -4.60 -9.37
N LEU A 6 -8.84 -5.49 -8.37
CA LEU A 6 -7.88 -6.56 -8.20
C LEU A 6 -8.59 -7.84 -7.76
N GLU A 7 -8.26 -8.98 -8.38
CA GLU A 7 -8.69 -10.30 -7.96
C GLU A 7 -7.47 -11.20 -7.77
N VAL A 8 -7.36 -11.83 -6.61
CA VAL A 8 -6.29 -12.77 -6.24
C VAL A 8 -6.91 -14.12 -5.97
N LYS A 9 -6.44 -15.17 -6.64
CA LYS A 9 -6.95 -16.54 -6.49
C LYS A 9 -5.84 -17.51 -6.14
N ASP A 10 -6.04 -18.25 -5.06
CA ASP A 10 -5.21 -19.39 -4.62
C ASP A 10 -3.71 -19.10 -4.61
N LEU A 11 -3.35 -17.90 -4.16
CA LEU A 11 -1.98 -17.41 -4.20
C LEU A 11 -1.10 -18.16 -3.21
N VAL A 12 -0.11 -18.88 -3.74
CA VAL A 12 0.89 -19.64 -2.95
C VAL A 12 2.27 -19.07 -3.18
N VAL A 13 2.98 -18.82 -2.09
CA VAL A 13 4.38 -18.33 -2.12
C VAL A 13 5.22 -19.10 -1.12
N ASN A 14 6.40 -19.52 -1.58
CA ASN A 14 7.38 -20.22 -0.76
C ASN A 14 8.71 -19.47 -0.72
N TYR A 15 9.34 -19.44 0.45
CA TYR A 15 10.74 -19.07 0.65
C TYR A 15 11.52 -20.35 1.01
N GLY A 16 12.12 -21.00 0.00
CA GLY A 16 12.71 -22.32 0.18
C GLY A 16 11.67 -23.34 0.66
N ALA A 17 11.88 -23.91 1.82
CA ALA A 17 10.95 -24.89 2.43
C ALA A 17 9.77 -24.23 3.17
N ILE A 18 9.82 -22.92 3.42
CA ILE A 18 8.78 -22.21 4.19
C ILE A 18 7.68 -21.75 3.25
N ARG A 19 6.45 -22.25 3.45
CA ARG A 19 5.26 -21.80 2.72
C ARG A 19 4.69 -20.56 3.40
N ALA A 20 5.04 -19.38 2.88
CA ALA A 20 4.67 -18.09 3.44
C ALA A 20 3.21 -17.70 3.14
N LEU A 21 2.70 -18.03 1.93
CA LEU A 21 1.28 -17.92 1.59
C LEU A 21 0.78 -19.30 1.17
N LYS A 22 -0.40 -19.69 1.66
CA LYS A 22 -0.91 -21.06 1.59
C LYS A 22 -2.15 -21.22 0.69
N GLY A 23 -2.34 -20.34 -0.28
CA GLY A 23 -3.49 -20.34 -1.19
C GLY A 23 -4.50 -19.28 -0.78
N ILE A 24 -4.06 -18.04 -0.55
CA ILE A 24 -4.96 -16.96 -0.21
C ILE A 24 -5.72 -16.46 -1.44
N SER A 25 -7.00 -16.13 -1.24
CA SER A 25 -7.87 -15.54 -2.26
C SER A 25 -8.58 -14.33 -1.67
N PHE A 26 -8.56 -13.20 -2.37
CA PHE A 26 -9.23 -11.96 -1.98
C PHE A 26 -9.43 -11.06 -3.20
N ASP A 27 -10.25 -10.04 -3.03
CA ASP A 27 -10.51 -9.05 -4.07
C ASP A 27 -10.48 -7.62 -3.50
N VAL A 28 -10.28 -6.65 -4.40
CA VAL A 28 -10.37 -5.21 -4.13
C VAL A 28 -11.30 -4.60 -5.16
N GLN A 29 -12.31 -3.85 -4.72
CA GLN A 29 -13.19 -3.12 -5.62
C GLN A 29 -12.62 -1.72 -5.91
N GLN A 30 -13.01 -1.13 -7.03
CA GLN A 30 -12.58 0.22 -7.39
C GLN A 30 -13.09 1.24 -6.35
N GLY A 31 -12.17 2.09 -5.89
CA GLY A 31 -12.48 3.16 -4.93
C GLY A 31 -12.46 2.73 -3.46
N GLU A 32 -12.26 1.44 -3.15
CA GLU A 32 -12.17 0.97 -1.77
C GLU A 32 -10.80 1.23 -1.12
N ILE A 33 -10.81 1.36 0.20
CA ILE A 33 -9.68 1.10 1.07
C ILE A 33 -9.85 -0.31 1.64
N ILE A 34 -9.03 -1.24 1.16
CA ILE A 34 -8.94 -2.58 1.75
C ILE A 34 -7.77 -2.62 2.71
N SER A 35 -7.96 -3.20 3.90
CA SER A 35 -6.86 -3.44 4.81
C SER A 35 -6.56 -4.93 4.96
N LEU A 36 -5.28 -5.29 4.83
CA LEU A 36 -4.76 -6.61 5.13
C LEU A 36 -3.99 -6.54 6.45
N ILE A 37 -4.56 -7.06 7.52
CA ILE A 37 -4.00 -7.01 8.86
C ILE A 37 -3.53 -8.39 9.33
N GLY A 38 -2.66 -8.44 10.34
CA GLY A 38 -2.15 -9.67 10.91
C GLY A 38 -0.84 -9.42 11.67
N SER A 39 -0.43 -10.40 12.45
CA SER A 39 0.84 -10.36 13.21
C SER A 39 2.07 -10.34 12.29
N ASN A 40 3.24 -10.06 12.86
CA ASN A 40 4.50 -10.18 12.14
C ASN A 40 4.71 -11.62 11.68
N GLY A 41 5.13 -11.78 10.42
CA GLY A 41 5.29 -13.10 9.79
C GLY A 41 3.99 -13.73 9.27
N ALA A 42 2.83 -13.08 9.39
CA ALA A 42 1.56 -13.60 8.85
C ALA A 42 1.53 -13.74 7.33
N GLY A 43 2.40 -13.00 6.59
CA GLY A 43 2.48 -13.02 5.14
C GLY A 43 2.06 -11.71 4.45
N LYS A 44 1.81 -10.63 5.20
CA LYS A 44 1.33 -9.34 4.69
C LYS A 44 2.23 -8.74 3.60
N THR A 45 3.49 -8.44 3.93
CA THR A 45 4.50 -7.93 2.97
C THR A 45 4.73 -8.91 1.82
N THR A 46 4.71 -10.24 2.10
CA THR A 46 4.81 -11.28 1.07
C THR A 46 3.67 -11.17 0.06
N THR A 47 2.46 -10.86 0.52
CA THR A 47 1.31 -10.61 -0.36
C THR A 47 1.59 -9.43 -1.29
N LEU A 48 1.96 -8.26 -0.76
CA LEU A 48 2.26 -7.07 -1.58
C LEU A 48 3.41 -7.30 -2.57
N HIS A 49 4.48 -7.96 -2.13
CA HIS A 49 5.60 -8.33 -3.01
C HIS A 49 5.18 -9.29 -4.13
N SER A 50 4.21 -10.18 -3.86
CA SER A 50 3.66 -11.08 -4.89
C SER A 50 2.80 -10.33 -5.91
N LEU A 51 1.98 -9.37 -5.47
CA LEU A 51 1.17 -8.53 -6.36
C LEU A 51 2.03 -7.69 -7.29
N SER A 52 3.15 -7.17 -6.76
CA SER A 52 4.13 -6.37 -7.53
C SER A 52 5.13 -7.23 -8.34
N ASN A 53 5.02 -8.56 -8.29
CA ASN A 53 5.96 -9.51 -8.90
C ASN A 53 7.43 -9.32 -8.49
N LEU A 54 7.68 -8.77 -7.29
CA LEU A 54 9.02 -8.68 -6.69
C LEU A 54 9.50 -10.03 -6.18
N ILE A 55 8.58 -10.96 -5.93
CA ILE A 55 8.87 -12.36 -5.56
C ILE A 55 8.08 -13.31 -6.45
N LYS A 56 8.67 -14.50 -6.68
CA LYS A 56 8.05 -15.55 -7.51
C LYS A 56 6.91 -16.24 -6.76
N LYS A 57 5.76 -16.35 -7.41
CA LYS A 57 4.62 -17.17 -6.96
C LYS A 57 4.86 -18.64 -7.29
N GLN A 58 4.45 -19.55 -6.40
CA GLN A 58 4.43 -20.98 -6.65
C GLN A 58 3.22 -21.38 -7.49
N SER A 59 2.05 -20.83 -7.16
CA SER A 59 0.79 -21.00 -7.88
C SER A 59 -0.18 -19.86 -7.56
N GLY A 60 -1.35 -19.89 -8.20
CA GLY A 60 -2.39 -18.88 -8.08
C GLY A 60 -2.31 -17.85 -9.21
N SER A 61 -3.30 -16.95 -9.26
CA SER A 61 -3.40 -15.90 -10.25
C SER A 61 -3.69 -14.54 -9.63
N VAL A 62 -3.27 -13.50 -10.33
CA VAL A 62 -3.52 -12.10 -9.99
C VAL A 62 -4.07 -11.40 -11.23
N ILE A 63 -5.33 -10.98 -11.14
CA ILE A 63 -6.02 -10.24 -12.20
C ILE A 63 -6.17 -8.79 -11.75
N PHE A 64 -5.64 -7.88 -12.51
CA PHE A 64 -5.72 -6.44 -12.24
C PHE A 64 -6.48 -5.74 -13.36
N ARG A 65 -7.60 -5.11 -13.04
CA ARG A 65 -8.50 -4.45 -14.00
C ARG A 65 -8.86 -5.34 -15.19
N GLY A 66 -9.16 -6.63 -14.91
CA GLY A 66 -9.51 -7.63 -15.91
C GLY A 66 -8.33 -8.22 -16.69
N GLU A 67 -7.10 -7.76 -16.47
CA GLU A 67 -5.89 -8.29 -17.13
C GLU A 67 -5.11 -9.22 -16.17
N ASP A 68 -4.67 -10.37 -16.67
CA ASP A 68 -3.80 -11.27 -15.93
C ASP A 68 -2.38 -10.69 -15.84
N ILE A 69 -1.97 -10.29 -14.63
CA ILE A 69 -0.64 -9.76 -14.33
C ILE A 69 0.26 -10.77 -13.62
N THR A 70 -0.18 -12.01 -13.49
CA THR A 70 0.47 -13.06 -12.66
C THR A 70 1.96 -13.23 -12.97
N SER A 71 2.35 -13.13 -14.25
CA SER A 71 3.73 -13.37 -14.70
C SER A 71 4.42 -12.15 -15.33
N LEU A 72 3.79 -10.98 -15.29
CA LEU A 72 4.37 -9.76 -15.87
C LEU A 72 5.62 -9.30 -15.11
N ALA A 73 6.56 -8.66 -15.80
CA ALA A 73 7.69 -8.01 -15.14
C ALA A 73 7.22 -6.85 -14.23
N PRO A 74 7.89 -6.57 -13.08
CA PRO A 74 7.48 -5.50 -12.17
C PRO A 74 7.27 -4.15 -12.85
N ALA A 75 8.14 -3.77 -13.78
CA ALA A 75 7.98 -2.52 -14.54
C ALA A 75 6.67 -2.48 -15.34
N GLN A 76 6.24 -3.59 -15.93
CA GLN A 76 4.99 -3.68 -16.67
C GLN A 76 3.76 -3.50 -15.77
N ILE A 77 3.84 -3.95 -14.52
CA ILE A 77 2.80 -3.78 -13.50
C ILE A 77 2.68 -2.30 -13.12
N VAL A 78 3.83 -1.63 -12.91
CA VAL A 78 3.88 -0.19 -12.62
C VAL A 78 3.25 0.62 -13.75
N TYR A 79 3.55 0.31 -15.02
CA TYR A 79 2.93 0.97 -16.19
C TYR A 79 1.40 0.81 -16.25
N ARG A 80 0.83 -0.23 -15.64
CA ARG A 80 -0.63 -0.43 -15.54
C ARG A 80 -1.27 0.34 -14.39
N GLY A 81 -0.46 0.95 -13.52
CA GLY A 81 -0.92 1.79 -12.42
C GLY A 81 -1.09 1.05 -11.10
N LEU A 82 -0.54 -0.15 -10.93
CA LEU A 82 -0.39 -0.79 -9.64
C LEU A 82 0.96 -0.36 -9.05
N ILE A 83 0.90 0.50 -8.04
CA ILE A 83 2.07 1.14 -7.45
C ILE A 83 2.25 0.64 -6.03
N HIS A 84 3.47 0.28 -5.68
CA HIS A 84 3.82 -0.25 -4.37
C HIS A 84 4.77 0.70 -3.64
N VAL A 85 4.36 1.16 -2.46
CA VAL A 85 5.19 1.87 -1.49
C VAL A 85 5.60 0.85 -0.41
N PRO A 86 6.83 0.34 -0.46
CA PRO A 86 7.27 -0.72 0.43
C PRO A 86 7.61 -0.20 1.82
N GLU A 87 7.64 -1.10 2.78
CA GLU A 87 8.16 -0.87 4.13
C GLU A 87 9.59 -0.31 4.11
N GLY A 88 9.94 0.47 5.13
CA GLY A 88 11.28 1.00 5.33
C GLY A 88 11.57 2.26 4.49
N ARG A 89 10.51 2.98 4.07
CA ARG A 89 10.58 4.31 3.42
C ARG A 89 11.19 4.29 2.02
N ARG A 90 12.34 3.63 1.82
CA ARG A 90 13.03 3.41 0.54
C ARG A 90 13.18 4.68 -0.32
N VAL A 91 13.51 5.82 0.32
CA VAL A 91 13.84 7.06 -0.41
C VAL A 91 15.26 6.96 -1.03
N PHE A 92 15.47 7.71 -2.10
CA PHE A 92 16.82 7.90 -2.67
C PHE A 92 17.54 8.95 -1.83
N ALA A 93 18.30 8.52 -0.83
CA ALA A 93 18.88 9.37 0.23
C ALA A 93 19.79 10.47 -0.31
N ASN A 94 20.51 10.22 -1.41
CA ASN A 94 21.44 11.15 -2.05
C ASN A 94 20.79 12.07 -3.09
N LEU A 95 19.48 11.93 -3.32
CA LEU A 95 18.70 12.82 -4.19
C LEU A 95 17.93 13.82 -3.34
N SER A 96 17.58 14.97 -3.92
CA SER A 96 16.72 15.94 -3.28
C SER A 96 15.27 15.40 -3.13
N VAL A 97 14.46 16.07 -2.30
CA VAL A 97 13.01 15.82 -2.23
C VAL A 97 12.38 15.93 -3.61
N LYS A 98 12.71 17.00 -4.36
CA LYS A 98 12.23 17.21 -5.72
C LYS A 98 12.56 16.04 -6.63
N ASP A 99 13.83 15.64 -6.68
CA ASP A 99 14.27 14.56 -7.57
C ASP A 99 13.61 13.22 -7.20
N ASN A 100 13.42 12.95 -5.89
CA ASN A 100 12.65 11.78 -5.45
C ASN A 100 11.22 11.77 -5.98
N LEU A 101 10.52 12.90 -5.91
CA LEU A 101 9.16 13.04 -6.43
C LEU A 101 9.13 12.90 -7.96
N GLU A 102 10.04 13.55 -8.68
CA GLU A 102 10.16 13.45 -10.14
C GLU A 102 10.46 12.02 -10.59
N MET A 103 11.27 11.26 -9.84
CA MET A 103 11.49 9.83 -10.10
C MET A 103 10.21 9.00 -10.01
N GLY A 104 9.24 9.40 -9.18
CA GLY A 104 7.92 8.76 -9.14
C GLY A 104 7.16 8.87 -10.46
N ALA A 105 7.36 9.96 -11.20
CA ALA A 105 6.75 10.20 -12.50
C ALA A 105 7.56 9.66 -13.69
N PHE A 106 8.66 8.92 -13.45
CA PHE A 106 9.62 8.51 -14.49
C PHE A 106 8.99 7.78 -15.69
N ILE A 107 7.91 7.01 -15.44
CA ILE A 107 7.20 6.25 -16.47
C ILE A 107 6.22 7.11 -17.30
N ARG A 108 6.03 8.39 -16.96
CA ARG A 108 4.98 9.27 -17.51
C ARG A 108 5.58 10.28 -18.49
N ASN A 109 4.75 10.69 -19.47
CA ASN A 109 5.11 11.69 -20.48
C ASN A 109 4.18 12.91 -20.48
N ASP A 110 3.14 12.94 -19.64
CA ASP A 110 2.09 13.94 -19.54
C ASP A 110 2.52 15.13 -18.64
N LYS A 111 3.49 15.92 -19.11
CA LYS A 111 4.16 16.97 -18.31
C LYS A 111 3.22 17.93 -17.57
N ALA A 112 2.10 18.32 -18.20
CA ALA A 112 1.12 19.21 -17.59
C ALA A 112 0.45 18.55 -16.38
N GLN A 113 0.07 17.28 -16.51
CA GLN A 113 -0.56 16.53 -15.41
C GLN A 113 0.45 16.22 -14.31
N ILE A 114 1.70 15.86 -14.64
CA ILE A 114 2.78 15.67 -13.65
C ILE A 114 2.95 16.91 -12.79
N LYS A 115 2.89 18.12 -13.37
CA LYS A 115 2.97 19.37 -12.60
C LYS A 115 1.78 19.53 -11.67
N ASN A 116 0.57 19.23 -12.12
CA ASN A 116 -0.63 19.30 -11.28
C ASN A 116 -0.56 18.28 -10.14
N ASP A 117 -0.11 17.05 -10.42
CA ASP A 117 0.03 16.00 -9.42
C ASP A 117 1.11 16.36 -8.39
N MET A 118 2.18 17.06 -8.79
CA MET A 118 3.18 17.58 -7.87
C MET A 118 2.58 18.60 -6.89
N GLU A 119 1.72 19.52 -7.34
CA GLU A 119 1.03 20.46 -6.45
C GLU A 119 0.08 19.72 -5.49
N LYS A 120 -0.66 18.70 -5.95
CA LYS A 120 -1.48 17.86 -5.07
C LYS A 120 -0.64 17.15 -4.01
N VAL A 121 0.54 16.63 -4.37
CA VAL A 121 1.48 16.04 -3.41
C VAL A 121 1.91 17.08 -2.37
N PHE A 122 2.11 18.34 -2.74
CA PHE A 122 2.43 19.41 -1.80
C PHE A 122 1.26 19.82 -0.91
N GLU A 123 0.02 19.69 -1.40
CA GLU A 123 -1.18 19.90 -0.58
C GLU A 123 -1.33 18.81 0.49
N LEU A 124 -1.06 17.53 0.12
CA LEU A 124 -1.07 16.41 1.05
C LEU A 124 0.13 16.43 2.02
N PHE A 125 1.29 16.86 1.55
CA PHE A 125 2.56 16.85 2.28
C PHE A 125 3.26 18.22 2.21
N PRO A 126 2.76 19.28 2.90
CA PRO A 126 3.30 20.64 2.79
C PRO A 126 4.81 20.73 3.10
N ARG A 127 5.31 19.88 4.02
CA ARG A 127 6.72 19.80 4.35
C ARG A 127 7.62 19.46 3.17
N MET A 128 7.10 18.74 2.17
CA MET A 128 7.88 18.39 0.96
C MET A 128 8.12 19.64 0.12
N LYS A 129 7.17 20.58 0.05
CA LYS A 129 7.33 21.85 -0.66
C LYS A 129 8.37 22.74 0.02
N GLU A 130 8.33 22.82 1.36
CA GLU A 130 9.27 23.63 2.16
C GLU A 130 10.72 23.13 2.02
N ARG A 131 10.91 21.82 1.83
CA ARG A 131 12.20 21.14 1.81
C ARG A 131 12.62 20.62 0.44
N LEU A 132 12.06 21.20 -0.62
CA LEU A 132 12.14 20.72 -2.00
C LEU A 132 13.57 20.38 -2.48
N HIS A 133 14.53 21.21 -2.07
CA HIS A 133 15.96 21.06 -2.44
C HIS A 133 16.81 20.34 -1.38
N GLN A 134 16.22 19.92 -0.25
CA GLN A 134 16.92 19.19 0.79
C GLN A 134 17.18 17.75 0.35
N LEU A 135 18.34 17.19 0.74
CA LEU A 135 18.64 15.77 0.50
C LEU A 135 17.69 14.89 1.32
N ALA A 136 17.07 13.90 0.67
CA ALA A 136 16.08 13.02 1.29
C ALA A 136 16.63 12.24 2.49
N GLY A 137 17.92 11.89 2.46
CA GLY A 137 18.57 11.19 3.57
C GLY A 137 18.68 12.01 4.87
N THR A 138 18.52 13.34 4.81
CA THR A 138 18.59 14.25 5.96
C THR A 138 17.23 14.57 6.57
N LEU A 139 16.17 14.08 5.99
CA LEU A 139 14.80 14.21 6.51
C LEU A 139 14.59 13.33 7.74
N SER A 140 13.67 13.73 8.62
CA SER A 140 13.19 12.87 9.69
C SER A 140 12.52 11.60 9.15
N GLY A 141 12.37 10.57 9.98
CA GLY A 141 11.75 9.33 9.54
C GLY A 141 10.31 9.49 9.04
N GLY A 142 9.52 10.36 9.65
CA GLY A 142 8.16 10.67 9.19
C GLY A 142 8.16 11.41 7.86
N GLU A 143 9.04 12.39 7.68
CA GLU A 143 9.18 13.11 6.41
C GLU A 143 9.65 12.19 5.28
N GLN A 144 10.56 11.23 5.56
CA GLN A 144 10.94 10.21 4.58
C GLN A 144 9.78 9.31 4.18
N GLN A 145 8.90 8.96 5.14
CA GLN A 145 7.70 8.18 4.84
C GLN A 145 6.71 8.96 3.96
N MET A 146 6.47 10.23 4.28
CA MET A 146 5.66 11.13 3.45
C MET A 146 6.24 11.29 2.04
N LEU A 147 7.57 11.42 1.93
CA LEU A 147 8.25 11.49 0.64
C LEU A 147 8.10 10.19 -0.17
N ALA A 148 8.19 9.03 0.47
CA ALA A 148 7.99 7.74 -0.20
C ALA A 148 6.55 7.59 -0.73
N MET A 149 5.55 8.01 0.05
CA MET A 149 4.14 8.03 -0.37
C MET A 149 3.91 9.04 -1.50
N GLY A 150 4.42 10.26 -1.37
CA GLY A 150 4.36 11.29 -2.40
C GLY A 150 4.98 10.82 -3.72
N ARG A 151 6.13 10.17 -3.67
CA ARG A 151 6.77 9.56 -4.85
C ARG A 151 5.88 8.49 -5.49
N GLY A 152 5.20 7.66 -4.69
CA GLY A 152 4.23 6.69 -5.19
C GLY A 152 3.06 7.36 -5.91
N LEU A 153 2.54 8.46 -5.37
CA LEU A 153 1.43 9.23 -5.96
C LEU A 153 1.81 9.88 -7.29
N MET A 154 3.07 10.31 -7.46
CA MET A 154 3.56 10.87 -8.72
C MET A 154 3.46 9.91 -9.90
N ALA A 155 3.38 8.60 -9.67
CA ALA A 155 3.12 7.59 -10.70
C ALA A 155 1.66 7.56 -11.19
N ASN A 156 0.73 8.35 -10.59
CA ASN A 156 -0.71 8.36 -10.85
C ASN A 156 -1.34 6.96 -10.69
N PRO A 157 -1.30 6.39 -9.47
CA PRO A 157 -1.76 5.02 -9.23
C PRO A 157 -3.25 4.84 -9.49
N LYS A 158 -3.63 3.67 -10.01
CA LYS A 158 -5.00 3.16 -10.02
C LYS A 158 -5.27 2.32 -8.77
N LEU A 159 -4.24 1.58 -8.35
CA LEU A 159 -4.19 0.86 -7.07
C LEU A 159 -2.87 1.17 -6.38
N LEU A 160 -2.94 1.71 -5.18
CA LEU A 160 -1.80 2.01 -4.33
C LEU A 160 -1.67 0.95 -3.24
N LEU A 161 -0.56 0.22 -3.25
CA LEU A 161 -0.19 -0.72 -2.20
C LEU A 161 0.69 0.00 -1.18
N LEU A 162 0.27 0.02 0.08
CA LEU A 162 1.00 0.63 1.19
C LEU A 162 1.42 -0.46 2.19
N ASP A 163 2.72 -0.64 2.40
CA ASP A 163 3.28 -1.64 3.29
C ASP A 163 3.74 -0.99 4.60
N GLU A 164 2.94 -1.16 5.66
CA GLU A 164 3.15 -0.65 7.01
C GLU A 164 3.58 0.83 7.05
N PRO A 165 2.81 1.75 6.43
CA PRO A 165 3.22 3.15 6.29
C PRO A 165 3.34 3.88 7.64
N SER A 166 2.71 3.38 8.70
CA SER A 166 2.77 3.99 10.04
C SER A 166 3.93 3.46 10.91
N MET A 167 4.65 2.43 10.46
CA MET A 167 5.62 1.74 11.30
C MET A 167 6.79 2.64 11.72
N GLY A 168 7.09 2.64 13.03
CA GLY A 168 8.20 3.39 13.62
C GLY A 168 8.02 4.91 13.59
N LEU A 169 6.80 5.39 13.46
CA LEU A 169 6.45 6.81 13.55
C LEU A 169 5.96 7.19 14.95
N ALA A 170 6.12 8.46 15.32
CA ALA A 170 5.52 9.02 16.52
C ALA A 170 3.98 9.00 16.40
N PRO A 171 3.23 8.83 17.51
CA PRO A 171 1.77 8.69 17.47
C PRO A 171 1.04 9.77 16.67
N ILE A 172 1.46 11.02 16.80
CA ILE A 172 0.88 12.15 16.05
C ILE A 172 1.05 12.01 14.53
N LEU A 173 2.19 11.47 14.08
CA LEU A 173 2.46 11.22 12.65
C LEU A 173 1.70 9.99 12.14
N VAL A 174 1.43 9.01 13.01
CA VAL A 174 0.57 7.87 12.67
C VAL A 174 -0.82 8.38 12.28
N ASP A 175 -1.44 9.23 13.13
CA ASP A 175 -2.76 9.80 12.84
C ASP A 175 -2.75 10.60 11.52
N GLU A 176 -1.73 11.41 11.30
CA GLU A 176 -1.56 12.18 10.08
C GLU A 176 -1.48 11.28 8.83
N ILE A 177 -0.71 10.18 8.88
CA ILE A 177 -0.60 9.23 7.76
C ILE A 177 -1.95 8.61 7.43
N PHE A 178 -2.74 8.17 8.43
CA PHE A 178 -4.06 7.58 8.19
C PHE A 178 -5.05 8.60 7.59
N GLU A 179 -5.02 9.86 8.04
CA GLU A 179 -5.83 10.92 7.43
C GLU A 179 -5.41 11.21 5.98
N ILE A 180 -4.11 11.16 5.68
CA ILE A 180 -3.60 11.30 4.31
C ILE A 180 -4.05 10.11 3.44
N VAL A 181 -4.03 8.88 3.94
CA VAL A 181 -4.52 7.70 3.22
C VAL A 181 -5.99 7.86 2.84
N LYS A 182 -6.84 8.36 3.75
CA LYS A 182 -8.24 8.69 3.43
C LYS A 182 -8.37 9.72 2.31
N LYS A 183 -7.63 10.83 2.40
CA LYS A 183 -7.66 11.89 1.38
C LYS A 183 -7.23 11.37 0.01
N ILE A 184 -6.20 10.53 -0.05
CA ILE A 184 -5.76 9.88 -1.30
C ILE A 184 -6.88 9.03 -1.89
N ASN A 185 -7.64 8.32 -1.07
CA ASN A 185 -8.78 7.51 -1.53
C ASN A 185 -9.96 8.39 -1.96
N GLU A 186 -10.30 9.44 -1.21
CA GLU A 186 -11.34 10.42 -1.55
C GLU A 186 -11.06 11.10 -2.91
N ASP A 187 -9.79 11.27 -3.29
CA ASP A 187 -9.35 11.73 -4.61
C ASP A 187 -9.47 10.65 -5.70
N GLY A 188 -10.01 9.47 -5.38
CA GLY A 188 -10.35 8.39 -6.32
C GLY A 188 -9.31 7.29 -6.48
N THR A 189 -8.24 7.28 -5.69
CA THR A 189 -7.25 6.20 -5.70
C THR A 189 -7.73 5.01 -4.87
N THR A 190 -7.77 3.81 -5.47
CA THR A 190 -8.01 2.55 -4.72
C THR A 190 -6.79 2.19 -3.89
N ILE A 191 -6.98 1.70 -2.65
CA ILE A 191 -5.89 1.45 -1.72
C ILE A 191 -5.94 0.04 -1.16
N LEU A 192 -4.83 -0.67 -1.19
CA LEU A 192 -4.60 -1.87 -0.39
C LEU A 192 -3.53 -1.54 0.66
N LEU A 193 -3.97 -1.43 1.91
CA LEU A 193 -3.17 -1.07 3.06
C LEU A 193 -2.79 -2.33 3.84
N VAL A 194 -1.51 -2.56 4.03
CA VAL A 194 -0.99 -3.54 4.99
C VAL A 194 -0.56 -2.83 6.24
N GLU A 195 -1.05 -3.29 7.40
CA GLU A 195 -0.73 -2.68 8.69
C GLU A 195 -0.69 -3.70 9.83
N GLN A 196 0.13 -3.38 10.83
CA GLN A 196 0.14 -4.10 12.09
C GLN A 196 -0.83 -3.45 13.10
N ASN A 197 -1.03 -2.14 13.02
CA ASN A 197 -2.00 -1.42 13.85
C ASN A 197 -3.42 -1.67 13.34
N ALA A 198 -3.98 -2.82 13.76
CA ALA A 198 -5.27 -3.29 13.29
C ALA A 198 -6.40 -2.28 13.55
N TYR A 199 -6.43 -1.65 14.72
CA TYR A 199 -7.46 -0.67 15.08
C TYR A 199 -7.46 0.52 14.11
N LYS A 200 -6.30 1.13 13.89
CA LYS A 200 -6.16 2.27 12.97
C LYS A 200 -6.50 1.88 11.53
N ALA A 201 -6.01 0.71 11.08
CA ALA A 201 -6.30 0.21 9.74
C ALA A 201 -7.81 -0.01 9.52
N MET A 202 -8.50 -0.67 10.47
CA MET A 202 -9.94 -0.89 10.41
C MET A 202 -10.73 0.43 10.49
N SER A 203 -10.23 1.45 11.19
CA SER A 203 -10.93 2.73 11.35
C SER A 203 -11.10 3.52 10.04
N ILE A 204 -10.29 3.21 9.02
CA ILE A 204 -10.34 3.88 7.72
C ILE A 204 -10.71 2.97 6.56
N ALA A 205 -10.64 1.64 6.75
CA ALA A 205 -10.93 0.67 5.69
C ALA A 205 -12.45 0.48 5.48
N ASP A 206 -12.82 0.13 4.25
CA ASP A 206 -14.15 -0.36 3.91
C ASP A 206 -14.29 -1.84 4.28
N ARG A 207 -13.33 -2.67 3.83
CA ARG A 207 -13.26 -4.10 4.13
C ARG A 207 -11.87 -4.48 4.65
N VAL A 208 -11.83 -5.58 5.38
CA VAL A 208 -10.61 -6.10 6.00
C VAL A 208 -10.45 -7.58 5.72
N TYR A 209 -9.22 -7.99 5.47
CA TYR A 209 -8.78 -9.38 5.47
C TYR A 209 -7.79 -9.60 6.62
N ILE A 210 -8.06 -10.57 7.47
CA ILE A 210 -7.19 -10.93 8.59
C ILE A 210 -6.32 -12.11 8.15
N LEU A 211 -5.01 -11.87 8.12
CA LEU A 211 -4.04 -12.87 7.69
C LEU A 211 -3.36 -13.51 8.90
N GLU A 212 -3.40 -14.85 8.97
CA GLU A 212 -2.72 -15.65 9.99
C GLU A 212 -1.90 -16.76 9.35
N THR A 213 -0.61 -16.75 9.62
CA THR A 213 0.31 -17.82 9.21
C THR A 213 0.11 -18.26 7.76
N GLY A 214 -0.03 -17.28 6.86
CA GLY A 214 -0.17 -17.47 5.41
C GLY A 214 -1.56 -17.85 4.90
N ASN A 215 -2.60 -17.78 5.74
CA ASN A 215 -4.00 -17.99 5.35
C ASN A 215 -4.84 -16.75 5.69
N ILE A 216 -5.95 -16.54 4.99
CA ILE A 216 -6.99 -15.59 5.42
C ILE A 216 -7.85 -16.31 6.47
N ALA A 217 -7.74 -15.84 7.72
CA ALA A 217 -8.49 -16.40 8.86
C ALA A 217 -9.90 -15.84 8.93
N SER A 218 -10.09 -14.57 8.57
CA SER A 218 -11.40 -13.89 8.54
C SER A 218 -11.38 -12.74 7.55
N SER A 219 -12.55 -12.35 7.08
CA SER A 219 -12.72 -11.16 6.23
C SER A 219 -14.14 -10.62 6.37
N GLY A 220 -14.33 -9.33 6.11
CA GLY A 220 -15.65 -8.68 6.16
C GLY A 220 -15.55 -7.17 6.15
N ASP A 221 -16.68 -6.53 6.32
CA ASP A 221 -16.77 -5.08 6.46
C ASP A 221 -16.00 -4.62 7.71
N ALA A 222 -15.21 -3.56 7.56
CA ALA A 222 -14.35 -3.07 8.65
C ALA A 222 -15.19 -2.64 9.88
N LYS A 223 -16.37 -2.05 9.64
CA LYS A 223 -17.31 -1.61 10.69
C LYS A 223 -17.83 -2.76 11.54
N ASP A 224 -18.00 -3.93 10.95
CA ASP A 224 -18.49 -5.12 11.66
C ASP A 224 -17.33 -5.78 12.41
N LEU A 225 -16.19 -5.96 11.75
CA LEU A 225 -15.02 -6.61 12.34
C LEU A 225 -14.41 -5.82 13.50
N ILE A 226 -14.40 -4.49 13.45
CA ILE A 226 -13.87 -3.65 14.54
C ILE A 226 -14.69 -3.80 15.84
N ASN A 227 -15.95 -4.26 15.72
CA ASN A 227 -16.87 -4.48 16.85
C ASN A 227 -16.95 -5.94 17.28
N ASP A 228 -16.40 -6.87 16.51
CA ASP A 228 -16.43 -8.29 16.82
C ASP A 228 -15.58 -8.59 18.07
N PRO A 229 -16.16 -9.27 19.11
CA PRO A 229 -15.43 -9.57 20.34
C PRO A 229 -14.19 -10.44 20.13
N SER A 230 -14.22 -11.39 19.19
CA SER A 230 -13.09 -12.27 18.89
C SER A 230 -11.94 -11.51 18.21
N VAL A 231 -12.26 -10.61 17.29
CA VAL A 231 -11.29 -9.73 16.63
C VAL A 231 -10.70 -8.74 17.63
N LYS A 232 -11.52 -8.17 18.51
CA LYS A 232 -11.03 -7.28 19.59
C LYS A 232 -10.02 -7.99 20.48
N ALA A 233 -10.34 -9.18 20.96
CA ALA A 233 -9.47 -9.94 21.84
C ALA A 233 -8.15 -10.35 21.16
N ALA A 234 -8.20 -10.70 19.88
CA ALA A 234 -7.02 -11.21 19.16
C ALA A 234 -6.10 -10.11 18.58
N TYR A 235 -6.66 -8.97 18.14
CA TYR A 235 -5.94 -8.00 17.30
C TYR A 235 -6.02 -6.54 17.76
N LEU A 236 -6.98 -6.16 18.64
CA LEU A 236 -7.18 -4.75 19.00
C LEU A 236 -6.69 -4.41 20.40
N GLY A 237 -6.12 -5.38 21.13
CA GLY A 237 -5.63 -5.19 22.50
C GLY A 237 -6.83 -5.03 23.44
N GLY A 238 -7.39 -6.15 23.89
CA GLY A 238 -8.40 -6.17 24.94
C GLY A 238 -7.85 -5.75 26.30
#